data_11552b46668800de16f181cb8b1dead6
#
_entry.id   11552b46668800de16f181cb8b1dead6
#
_cell.length_a   1.000
_cell.length_b   1.000
_cell.length_c   1.000
_cell.angle_alpha   90.00
_cell.angle_beta   90.00
_cell.angle_gamma   90.00
#
_symmetry.space_group_name_H-M   'P 1'
#
loop_
_entity.id
_entity.type
_entity.pdbx_description
1 polymer ?
#
loop_
_entity_poly.entity_id
_entity_poly.type
_entity_poly.pdbx_seq_one_letter_code
_entity_poly.pdbx_strand_id
1 'polypeptide(L)'
;MFPLRILAASAAAAALAACAMLPAGKHLPRAAAFDLVGRVAVAHDGRAFTSGLRWQHMAESDEIWLLTPTGQALAHILAGPSGATLTGADHNQYHDRDAESLTRRALGWELPLARLTWWVRGEIVPGGRVEEALRDQQGRLLRLRQDGWNITFVNPAANGEGGLPQRLELTRNGHQIRLVIDSWRQESP
;
A
#
# COMPACT_ATOMS: atom_id res chain seq x y z
N MET A 1 31.62 -24.33 61.55
CA MET A 1 30.25 -24.58 61.02
C MET A 1 29.67 -23.29 60.47
N PHE A 2 30.07 -22.93 59.33
CA PHE A 2 29.57 -21.90 58.42
C PHE A 2 30.40 -22.04 57.12
N PRO A 3 29.93 -22.26 55.94
CA PRO A 3 29.12 -21.37 55.16
C PRO A 3 28.28 -22.13 54.07
N LEU A 4 27.02 -22.35 54.28
CA LEU A 4 26.18 -22.95 53.23
C LEU A 4 24.99 -22.06 52.79
N ARG A 5 24.92 -20.84 53.30
CA ARG A 5 23.80 -19.93 53.05
C ARG A 5 24.05 -18.84 51.98
N ILE A 6 25.28 -18.69 51.52
CA ILE A 6 25.65 -17.62 50.57
C ILE A 6 25.56 -18.09 49.12
N LEU A 7 25.60 -19.39 48.83
CA LEU A 7 25.54 -19.93 47.45
C LEU A 7 24.12 -20.01 46.87
N ALA A 8 23.08 -19.95 47.69
CA ALA A 8 21.69 -20.02 47.21
C ALA A 8 21.14 -18.66 46.74
N ALA A 9 21.71 -17.52 47.14
CA ALA A 9 21.25 -16.20 46.73
C ALA A 9 21.76 -15.77 45.37
N SER A 10 22.87 -16.32 44.86
CA SER A 10 23.46 -15.94 43.56
C SER A 10 22.78 -16.63 42.35
N ALA A 11 22.11 -17.76 42.57
CA ALA A 11 21.42 -18.48 41.49
C ALA A 11 20.08 -17.87 41.15
N ALA A 12 19.40 -17.18 42.07
CA ALA A 12 18.09 -16.54 41.81
C ALA A 12 18.19 -15.23 41.03
N ALA A 13 19.33 -14.54 41.08
CA ALA A 13 19.53 -13.28 40.32
C ALA A 13 19.84 -13.51 38.86
N ALA A 14 20.34 -14.67 38.44
CA ALA A 14 20.66 -14.99 37.05
C ALA A 14 19.43 -15.38 36.22
N ALA A 15 18.33 -15.80 36.84
CA ALA A 15 17.11 -16.22 36.14
C ALA A 15 16.22 -15.05 35.67
N LEU A 16 16.39 -13.84 36.23
CA LEU A 16 15.61 -12.66 35.82
C LEU A 16 16.20 -11.91 34.62
N ALA A 17 17.43 -12.17 34.22
CA ALA A 17 18.06 -11.52 33.07
C ALA A 17 17.74 -12.19 31.72
N ALA A 18 17.15 -13.39 31.71
CA ALA A 18 16.88 -14.15 30.48
C ALA A 18 15.59 -13.76 29.77
N CYS A 19 14.73 -12.93 30.37
CA CYS A 19 13.47 -12.49 29.72
C CYS A 19 13.57 -11.21 28.87
N ALA A 20 14.74 -10.61 28.74
CA ALA A 20 14.91 -9.32 28.05
C ALA A 20 15.35 -9.42 26.58
N MET A 21 15.47 -10.62 26.00
CA MET A 21 15.80 -10.81 24.58
C MET A 21 14.68 -11.52 23.82
N LEU A 22 13.49 -10.97 23.86
CA LEU A 22 12.54 -11.21 22.77
C LEU A 22 13.10 -10.49 21.54
N PRO A 23 13.40 -11.19 20.42
CA PRO A 23 13.79 -10.50 19.20
C PRO A 23 12.64 -9.55 18.84
N ALA A 24 12.92 -8.25 18.77
CA ALA A 24 12.00 -7.28 18.20
C ALA A 24 11.55 -7.86 16.86
N GLY A 25 10.26 -8.21 16.75
CA GLY A 25 9.71 -8.76 15.53
C GLY A 25 10.14 -7.84 14.39
N LYS A 26 10.62 -8.39 13.27
CA LYS A 26 10.99 -7.62 12.09
C LYS A 26 9.72 -6.90 11.65
N HIS A 27 9.53 -5.67 12.13
CA HIS A 27 8.51 -4.80 11.57
C HIS A 27 8.89 -4.60 10.11
N LEU A 28 8.08 -5.15 9.21
CA LEU A 28 8.21 -4.83 7.79
C LEU A 28 8.06 -3.31 7.67
N PRO A 29 8.90 -2.64 6.86
CA PRO A 29 8.75 -1.23 6.63
C PRO A 29 7.34 -0.95 6.12
N ARG A 30 6.73 0.13 6.60
CA ARG A 30 5.43 0.59 6.14
C ARG A 30 5.63 1.72 5.15
N ALA A 31 4.73 1.85 4.16
CA ALA A 31 4.70 3.00 3.30
C ALA A 31 4.41 4.26 4.12
N ALA A 32 5.02 5.39 3.76
CA ALA A 32 4.74 6.65 4.43
C ALA A 32 3.33 7.13 4.11
N ALA A 33 2.67 7.77 5.08
CA ALA A 33 1.33 8.31 4.92
C ALA A 33 1.25 9.34 3.77
N PHE A 34 0.11 9.36 3.08
CA PHE A 34 -0.17 10.32 2.02
C PHE A 34 -1.68 10.54 1.82
N ASP A 35 -2.02 11.67 1.21
CA ASP A 35 -3.36 11.94 0.65
C ASP A 35 -3.16 12.32 -0.83
N LEU A 36 -3.79 11.59 -1.74
CA LEU A 36 -3.74 11.88 -3.16
C LEU A 36 -5.13 12.07 -3.75
N VAL A 37 -5.20 12.95 -4.72
CA VAL A 37 -6.37 13.15 -5.56
C VAL A 37 -5.97 12.90 -7.01
N GLY A 38 -6.82 12.21 -7.76
CA GLY A 38 -6.51 11.84 -9.12
C GLY A 38 -7.66 11.14 -9.83
N ARG A 39 -7.30 10.32 -10.80
CA ARG A 39 -8.24 9.54 -11.62
C ARG A 39 -7.71 8.14 -11.82
N VAL A 40 -8.61 7.17 -11.76
CA VAL A 40 -8.28 5.78 -12.03
C VAL A 40 -9.10 5.28 -13.22
N ALA A 41 -8.43 4.57 -14.12
CA ALA A 41 -9.08 3.80 -15.18
C ALA A 41 -8.65 2.34 -15.05
N VAL A 42 -9.61 1.42 -15.11
CA VAL A 42 -9.40 -0.02 -15.05
C VAL A 42 -10.01 -0.65 -16.30
N ALA A 43 -9.26 -1.52 -16.97
CA ALA A 43 -9.76 -2.35 -18.05
C ALA A 43 -9.50 -3.83 -17.71
N HIS A 44 -10.54 -4.65 -17.82
CA HIS A 44 -10.51 -6.08 -17.55
C HIS A 44 -11.63 -6.79 -18.30
N ASP A 45 -11.32 -7.90 -18.98
CA ASP A 45 -12.28 -8.75 -19.71
C ASP A 45 -13.23 -7.97 -20.63
N GLY A 46 -12.67 -7.01 -21.40
CA GLY A 46 -13.44 -6.18 -22.34
C GLY A 46 -14.32 -5.13 -21.68
N ARG A 47 -14.29 -5.01 -20.36
CA ARG A 47 -14.97 -3.96 -19.60
C ARG A 47 -13.98 -2.86 -19.24
N ALA A 48 -14.43 -1.61 -19.27
CA ALA A 48 -13.63 -0.47 -18.82
C ALA A 48 -14.42 0.36 -17.82
N PHE A 49 -13.74 0.84 -16.80
CA PHE A 49 -14.27 1.71 -15.76
C PHE A 49 -13.32 2.88 -15.56
N THR A 50 -13.87 4.07 -15.39
CA THR A 50 -13.09 5.28 -15.08
C THR A 50 -13.81 6.09 -14.00
N SER A 51 -13.06 6.57 -13.02
CA SER A 51 -13.60 7.42 -11.94
C SER A 51 -12.58 8.43 -11.46
N GLY A 52 -13.06 9.49 -10.80
CA GLY A 52 -12.26 10.28 -9.90
C GLY A 52 -11.82 9.41 -8.72
N LEU A 53 -10.67 9.76 -8.13
CA LEU A 53 -10.07 9.05 -7.01
C LEU A 53 -9.65 10.07 -5.96
N ARG A 54 -10.04 9.82 -4.71
CA ARG A 54 -9.36 10.34 -3.54
C ARG A 54 -8.89 9.15 -2.72
N TRP A 55 -7.64 9.15 -2.33
CA TRP A 55 -7.05 8.08 -1.53
C TRP A 55 -6.19 8.67 -0.42
N GLN A 56 -6.59 8.37 0.80
CA GLN A 56 -5.85 8.68 2.01
C GLN A 56 -5.24 7.40 2.56
N HIS A 57 -3.93 7.35 2.66
CA HIS A 57 -3.16 6.27 3.27
C HIS A 57 -2.61 6.74 4.60
N MET A 58 -2.91 6.02 5.66
CA MET A 58 -2.38 6.21 7.01
C MET A 58 -1.53 5.00 7.40
N ALA A 59 -0.89 5.05 8.57
CA ALA A 59 0.05 4.01 9.00
C ALA A 59 -0.49 2.57 8.91
N GLU A 60 -1.80 2.35 9.11
CA GLU A 60 -2.42 1.01 9.15
C GLU A 60 -3.74 0.93 8.39
N SER A 61 -4.15 1.98 7.71
CA SER A 61 -5.45 2.03 7.05
C SER A 61 -5.40 2.84 5.77
N ASP A 62 -6.26 2.44 4.85
CA ASP A 62 -6.50 3.12 3.60
C ASP A 62 -7.97 3.51 3.51
N GLU A 63 -8.22 4.75 3.09
CA GLU A 63 -9.54 5.24 2.77
C GLU A 63 -9.56 5.71 1.31
N ILE A 64 -10.42 5.10 0.50
CA ILE A 64 -10.48 5.34 -0.94
C ILE A 64 -11.90 5.70 -1.34
N TRP A 65 -12.05 6.84 -2.00
CA TRP A 65 -13.29 7.29 -2.63
C TRP A 65 -13.17 7.21 -4.13
N LEU A 66 -14.06 6.46 -4.78
CA LEU A 66 -14.26 6.48 -6.22
C LEU A 66 -15.43 7.44 -6.51
N LEU A 67 -15.20 8.40 -7.39
CA LEU A 67 -16.10 9.54 -7.59
C LEU A 67 -16.56 9.65 -9.04
N THR A 68 -17.80 10.10 -9.24
CA THR A 68 -18.28 10.55 -10.55
C THR A 68 -17.53 11.83 -10.97
N PRO A 69 -17.60 12.26 -12.24
CA PRO A 69 -17.08 13.56 -12.68
C PRO A 69 -17.70 14.75 -11.91
N THR A 70 -18.89 14.58 -11.37
CA THR A 70 -19.60 15.60 -10.56
C THR A 70 -19.27 15.52 -9.08
N GLY A 71 -18.37 14.61 -8.67
CA GLY A 71 -17.90 14.48 -7.27
C GLY A 71 -18.80 13.62 -6.37
N GLN A 72 -19.81 12.94 -6.91
CA GLN A 72 -20.63 12.01 -6.13
C GLN A 72 -19.89 10.70 -5.90
N ALA A 73 -20.03 10.09 -4.72
CA ALA A 73 -19.41 8.81 -4.42
C ALA A 73 -20.07 7.68 -5.21
N LEU A 74 -19.25 6.95 -5.97
CA LEU A 74 -19.60 5.68 -6.64
C LEU A 74 -19.31 4.51 -5.72
N ALA A 75 -18.21 4.57 -4.98
CA ALA A 75 -17.84 3.58 -3.98
C ALA A 75 -16.91 4.22 -2.95
N HIS A 76 -16.97 3.69 -1.75
CA HIS A 76 -16.09 4.01 -0.64
C HIS A 76 -15.46 2.72 -0.12
N ILE A 77 -14.13 2.67 -0.07
CA ILE A 77 -13.37 1.51 0.40
C ILE A 77 -12.59 1.93 1.64
N LEU A 78 -12.79 1.18 2.72
CA LEU A 78 -11.97 1.24 3.92
C LEU A 78 -11.20 -0.06 4.00
N ALA A 79 -9.88 -0.01 4.18
CA ALA A 79 -9.04 -1.18 4.38
C ALA A 79 -8.09 -0.96 5.55
N GLY A 80 -7.85 -2.02 6.33
CA GLY A 80 -7.00 -1.98 7.50
C GLY A 80 -6.67 -3.36 8.03
N PRO A 81 -6.06 -3.47 9.21
CA PRO A 81 -5.64 -4.76 9.79
C PRO A 81 -6.79 -5.74 10.04
N SER A 82 -8.01 -5.25 10.24
CA SER A 82 -9.20 -6.07 10.49
C SER A 82 -9.92 -6.51 9.23
N GLY A 83 -9.44 -6.12 8.04
CA GLY A 83 -10.06 -6.43 6.76
C GLY A 83 -10.39 -5.20 5.93
N ALA A 84 -11.24 -5.39 4.92
CA ALA A 84 -11.68 -4.33 4.02
C ALA A 84 -13.21 -4.30 3.89
N THR A 85 -13.75 -3.09 3.76
CA THR A 85 -15.16 -2.82 3.51
C THR A 85 -15.32 -1.95 2.27
N LEU A 86 -16.21 -2.31 1.37
CA LEU A 86 -16.65 -1.49 0.24
C LEU A 86 -18.12 -1.13 0.44
N THR A 87 -18.44 0.16 0.39
CA THR A 87 -19.81 0.68 0.37
C THR A 87 -20.09 1.24 -1.03
N GLY A 88 -21.07 0.68 -1.72
CA GLY A 88 -21.48 1.14 -3.06
C GLY A 88 -22.36 2.39 -3.00
N ALA A 89 -22.66 2.98 -4.18
CA ALA A 89 -23.58 4.10 -4.31
C ALA A 89 -25.03 3.78 -3.86
N ASP A 90 -25.37 2.52 -3.87
CA ASP A 90 -26.65 1.96 -3.38
C ASP A 90 -26.67 1.70 -1.87
N HIS A 91 -25.60 2.11 -1.16
CA HIS A 91 -25.36 1.88 0.26
C HIS A 91 -25.19 0.41 0.66
N ASN A 92 -25.13 -0.52 -0.29
CA ASN A 92 -24.80 -1.91 -0.01
C ASN A 92 -23.33 -2.02 0.44
N GLN A 93 -23.10 -2.85 1.46
CA GLN A 93 -21.78 -3.07 2.02
C GLN A 93 -21.29 -4.48 1.72
N TYR A 94 -20.03 -4.56 1.31
CA TYR A 94 -19.30 -5.80 1.07
C TYR A 94 -18.08 -5.82 1.98
N HIS A 95 -17.80 -6.98 2.59
CA HIS A 95 -16.68 -7.14 3.51
C HIS A 95 -15.81 -8.31 3.06
N ASP A 96 -14.50 -8.16 3.21
CA ASP A 96 -13.55 -9.24 2.99
C ASP A 96 -12.31 -9.05 3.87
N ARG A 97 -11.42 -10.06 3.88
CA ARG A 97 -10.17 -10.03 4.65
C ARG A 97 -9.19 -8.95 4.18
N ASP A 98 -9.25 -8.56 2.91
CA ASP A 98 -8.36 -7.56 2.28
C ASP A 98 -9.06 -6.90 1.08
N ALA A 99 -8.51 -5.75 0.63
CA ALA A 99 -9.06 -4.99 -0.48
C ALA A 99 -8.97 -5.73 -1.83
N GLU A 100 -7.97 -6.58 -2.03
CA GLU A 100 -7.76 -7.36 -3.24
C GLU A 100 -8.88 -8.39 -3.43
N SER A 101 -9.17 -9.15 -2.39
CA SER A 101 -10.28 -10.13 -2.36
C SER A 101 -11.64 -9.44 -2.48
N LEU A 102 -11.82 -8.34 -1.75
CA LEU A 102 -13.04 -7.54 -1.76
C LEU A 102 -13.37 -7.01 -3.15
N THR A 103 -12.43 -6.34 -3.80
CA THR A 103 -12.66 -5.72 -5.12
C THR A 103 -12.82 -6.77 -6.21
N ARG A 104 -12.09 -7.89 -6.13
CA ARG A 104 -12.29 -9.03 -7.03
C ARG A 104 -13.72 -9.56 -6.95
N ARG A 105 -14.28 -9.71 -5.75
CA ARG A 105 -15.64 -10.21 -5.54
C ARG A 105 -16.70 -9.18 -5.90
N ALA A 106 -16.54 -7.93 -5.49
CA ALA A 106 -17.56 -6.89 -5.65
C ALA A 106 -17.54 -6.22 -7.02
N LEU A 107 -16.34 -6.02 -7.61
CA LEU A 107 -16.15 -5.27 -8.85
C LEU A 107 -15.69 -6.14 -10.02
N GLY A 108 -15.32 -7.41 -9.79
CA GLY A 108 -14.84 -8.34 -10.79
C GLY A 108 -13.37 -8.15 -11.18
N TRP A 109 -12.63 -7.25 -10.54
CA TRP A 109 -11.19 -7.02 -10.77
C TRP A 109 -10.46 -6.81 -9.45
N GLU A 110 -9.15 -7.02 -9.45
CA GLU A 110 -8.32 -6.97 -8.25
C GLU A 110 -7.61 -5.61 -8.13
N LEU A 111 -7.83 -4.94 -7.00
CA LEU A 111 -7.06 -3.74 -6.63
C LEU A 111 -5.88 -4.18 -5.74
N PRO A 112 -4.63 -4.15 -6.22
CA PRO A 112 -3.47 -4.57 -5.42
C PRO A 112 -3.07 -3.48 -4.42
N LEU A 113 -3.99 -3.14 -3.49
CA LEU A 113 -3.89 -1.96 -2.62
C LEU A 113 -2.63 -1.98 -1.77
N ALA A 114 -2.31 -3.11 -1.13
CA ALA A 114 -1.13 -3.24 -0.28
C ALA A 114 0.19 -2.97 -1.02
N ARG A 115 0.23 -3.22 -2.33
CA ARG A 115 1.38 -2.93 -3.20
C ARG A 115 1.33 -1.51 -3.76
N LEU A 116 0.14 -1.04 -4.09
CA LEU A 116 -0.07 0.29 -4.64
C LEU A 116 0.41 1.40 -3.69
N THR A 117 0.30 1.21 -2.36
CA THR A 117 0.81 2.16 -1.37
C THR A 117 2.30 2.49 -1.55
N TRP A 118 3.09 1.54 -2.08
CA TRP A 118 4.50 1.72 -2.42
C TRP A 118 4.67 2.26 -3.85
N TRP A 119 4.01 1.62 -4.81
CA TRP A 119 4.21 1.95 -6.21
C TRP A 119 3.78 3.37 -6.56
N VAL A 120 2.68 3.89 -5.97
CA VAL A 120 2.27 5.28 -6.23
C VAL A 120 3.34 6.31 -5.83
N ARG A 121 4.23 5.94 -4.91
CA ARG A 121 5.36 6.76 -4.47
C ARG A 121 6.63 6.54 -5.29
N GLY A 122 6.59 5.65 -6.30
CA GLY A 122 7.78 5.25 -7.06
C GLY A 122 8.73 4.36 -6.26
N GLU A 123 8.23 3.62 -5.29
CA GLU A 123 8.99 2.73 -4.40
C GLU A 123 8.74 1.26 -4.74
N ILE A 124 9.72 0.42 -4.43
CA ILE A 124 9.64 -1.03 -4.55
C ILE A 124 9.02 -1.61 -3.28
N VAL A 125 8.07 -2.52 -3.42
CA VAL A 125 7.47 -3.23 -2.26
C VAL A 125 8.53 -4.05 -1.56
N PRO A 126 8.78 -3.85 -0.26
CA PRO A 126 9.76 -4.62 0.50
C PRO A 126 9.40 -6.11 0.54
N GLY A 127 10.39 -6.98 0.32
CA GLY A 127 10.21 -8.43 0.34
C GLY A 127 9.49 -9.02 -0.87
N GLY A 128 8.96 -8.20 -1.78
CA GLY A 128 8.39 -8.65 -3.05
C GLY A 128 9.47 -9.09 -4.04
N ARG A 129 9.12 -10.03 -4.94
CA ARG A 129 10.02 -10.50 -5.98
C ARG A 129 10.15 -9.45 -7.07
N VAL A 130 11.34 -8.87 -7.21
CA VAL A 130 11.68 -7.93 -8.29
C VAL A 130 12.31 -8.71 -9.44
N GLU A 131 11.67 -8.66 -10.61
CA GLU A 131 12.19 -9.24 -11.85
C GLU A 131 12.96 -8.22 -12.68
N GLU A 132 12.54 -6.94 -12.63
CA GLU A 132 13.16 -5.83 -13.37
C GLU A 132 12.92 -4.50 -12.65
N ALA A 133 13.94 -3.63 -12.63
CA ALA A 133 13.79 -2.25 -12.16
C ALA A 133 14.66 -1.31 -13.00
N LEU A 134 14.04 -0.54 -13.88
CA LEU A 134 14.69 0.48 -14.71
C LEU A 134 14.50 1.85 -14.05
N ARG A 135 15.59 2.60 -13.90
CA ARG A 135 15.61 3.94 -13.31
C ARG A 135 16.17 4.97 -14.27
N ASP A 136 15.76 6.22 -14.08
CA ASP A 136 16.36 7.35 -14.78
C ASP A 136 17.69 7.80 -14.13
N GLN A 137 18.30 8.86 -14.69
CA GLN A 137 19.55 9.42 -14.16
C GLN A 137 19.43 10.00 -12.76
N GLN A 138 18.22 10.32 -12.30
CA GLN A 138 17.91 10.81 -10.95
C GLN A 138 17.57 9.66 -9.97
N GLY A 139 17.65 8.39 -10.43
CA GLY A 139 17.34 7.22 -9.61
C GLY A 139 15.85 6.90 -9.48
N ARG A 140 14.95 7.65 -10.14
CA ARG A 140 13.50 7.42 -10.10
C ARG A 140 13.11 6.23 -10.97
N LEU A 141 12.16 5.42 -10.54
CA LEU A 141 11.66 4.31 -11.33
C LEU A 141 10.98 4.81 -12.62
N LEU A 142 11.34 4.23 -13.73
CA LEU A 142 10.69 4.34 -15.05
C LEU A 142 9.85 3.10 -15.33
N ARG A 143 10.37 1.92 -14.99
CA ARG A 143 9.69 0.64 -15.14
C ARG A 143 10.07 -0.28 -13.99
N LEU A 144 9.08 -1.04 -13.53
CA LEU A 144 9.25 -2.06 -12.52
C LEU A 144 8.46 -3.31 -12.92
N ARG A 145 9.10 -4.48 -12.79
CA ARG A 145 8.38 -5.77 -12.77
C ARG A 145 8.53 -6.36 -11.38
N GLN A 146 7.42 -6.49 -10.70
CA GLN A 146 7.39 -7.01 -9.34
C GLN A 146 6.13 -7.85 -9.09
N ASP A 147 6.30 -9.05 -8.54
CA ASP A 147 5.22 -10.00 -8.21
C ASP A 147 4.27 -10.26 -9.38
N GLY A 148 4.83 -10.34 -10.61
CA GLY A 148 4.09 -10.54 -11.84
C GLY A 148 3.34 -9.31 -12.38
N TRP A 149 3.43 -8.16 -11.73
CA TRP A 149 2.96 -6.88 -12.24
C TRP A 149 4.04 -6.20 -13.08
N ASN A 150 3.63 -5.62 -14.21
CA ASN A 150 4.46 -4.67 -14.96
C ASN A 150 3.93 -3.27 -14.66
N ILE A 151 4.80 -2.41 -14.16
CA ILE A 151 4.47 -1.05 -13.78
C ILE A 151 5.33 -0.09 -14.60
N THR A 152 4.71 0.87 -15.27
CA THR A 152 5.37 1.99 -15.94
C THR A 152 5.06 3.26 -15.19
N PHE A 153 6.08 4.05 -14.92
CA PHE A 153 5.98 5.32 -14.20
C PHE A 153 6.21 6.48 -15.18
N VAL A 154 5.36 7.48 -15.09
CA VAL A 154 5.59 8.79 -15.72
C VAL A 154 5.85 9.78 -14.59
N ASN A 155 7.10 10.18 -14.49
CA ASN A 155 7.56 11.12 -13.46
C ASN A 155 7.45 12.55 -14.01
N PRO A 156 7.28 13.57 -13.14
CA PRO A 156 7.34 14.95 -13.55
C PRO A 156 8.73 15.27 -14.13
N ALA A 157 8.81 16.30 -14.96
CA ALA A 157 10.09 16.83 -15.42
C ALA A 157 11.00 17.13 -14.22
N ALA A 158 12.32 17.12 -14.43
CA ALA A 158 13.33 17.25 -13.37
C ALA A 158 13.16 18.45 -12.42
N ASN A 159 12.39 19.45 -12.84
CA ASN A 159 12.11 20.69 -12.10
C ASN A 159 10.78 20.66 -11.32
N GLY A 160 10.05 19.51 -11.32
CA GLY A 160 8.79 19.34 -10.58
C GLY A 160 9.04 19.08 -9.10
N GLU A 161 8.23 19.71 -8.23
CA GLU A 161 8.30 19.50 -6.81
C GLU A 161 8.07 18.03 -6.44
N GLY A 162 8.91 17.46 -5.60
CA GLY A 162 8.69 16.22 -4.89
C GLY A 162 9.10 14.91 -5.57
N GLY A 163 9.45 14.88 -6.86
CA GLY A 163 9.95 13.65 -7.53
C GLY A 163 8.97 12.45 -7.57
N LEU A 164 7.74 12.61 -7.06
CA LEU A 164 6.72 11.56 -7.02
C LEU A 164 6.09 11.35 -8.42
N PRO A 165 5.68 10.11 -8.75
CA PRO A 165 5.05 9.84 -10.03
C PRO A 165 3.75 10.63 -10.23
N GLN A 166 3.52 11.11 -11.45
CA GLN A 166 2.26 11.73 -11.86
C GLN A 166 1.30 10.74 -12.51
N ARG A 167 1.83 9.65 -13.06
CA ARG A 167 1.01 8.60 -13.65
C ARG A 167 1.69 7.24 -13.51
N LEU A 168 0.87 6.24 -13.23
CA LEU A 168 1.26 4.84 -13.23
C LEU A 168 0.36 4.08 -14.20
N GLU A 169 0.96 3.14 -14.94
CA GLU A 169 0.26 2.14 -15.70
C GLU A 169 0.71 0.75 -15.22
N LEU A 170 -0.25 -0.03 -14.76
CA LEU A 170 -0.02 -1.36 -14.22
C LEU A 170 -0.72 -2.39 -15.10
N THR A 171 -0.02 -3.47 -15.42
CA THR A 171 -0.59 -4.58 -16.20
C THR A 171 -0.24 -5.92 -15.58
N ARG A 172 -1.23 -6.84 -15.53
CA ARG A 172 -1.06 -8.23 -15.13
C ARG A 172 -2.21 -9.08 -15.68
N ASN A 173 -1.91 -10.15 -16.39
CA ASN A 173 -2.90 -11.15 -16.83
C ASN A 173 -4.18 -10.56 -17.47
N GLY A 174 -4.03 -9.62 -18.40
CA GLY A 174 -5.16 -8.96 -19.06
C GLY A 174 -5.82 -7.84 -18.24
N HIS A 175 -5.42 -7.63 -17.01
CA HIS A 175 -5.81 -6.45 -16.22
C HIS A 175 -4.92 -5.27 -16.58
N GLN A 176 -5.53 -4.11 -16.76
CA GLN A 176 -4.84 -2.85 -16.91
C GLN A 176 -5.43 -1.83 -15.94
N ILE A 177 -4.56 -1.22 -15.14
CA ILE A 177 -4.91 -0.13 -14.22
C ILE A 177 -4.07 1.07 -14.62
N ARG A 178 -4.70 2.20 -14.88
CA ARG A 178 -4.04 3.49 -15.10
C ARG A 178 -4.45 4.44 -13.99
N LEU A 179 -3.48 4.96 -13.29
CA LEU A 179 -3.65 5.96 -12.25
C LEU A 179 -3.01 7.27 -12.71
N VAL A 180 -3.77 8.35 -12.73
CA VAL A 180 -3.28 9.71 -12.97
C VAL A 180 -3.43 10.47 -11.65
N ILE A 181 -2.34 11.05 -11.16
CA ILE A 181 -2.31 11.77 -9.89
C ILE A 181 -2.30 13.26 -10.22
N ASP A 182 -3.36 13.94 -9.82
CA ASP A 182 -3.55 15.37 -10.07
C ASP A 182 -2.92 16.22 -8.95
N SER A 183 -2.96 15.72 -7.71
CA SER A 183 -2.31 16.38 -6.57
C SER A 183 -1.95 15.41 -5.45
N TRP A 184 -0.88 15.75 -4.73
CA TRP A 184 -0.43 15.11 -3.50
C TRP A 184 -0.59 16.07 -2.33
N ARG A 185 -1.03 15.52 -1.19
CA ARG A 185 -0.87 16.17 0.10
C ARG A 185 0.00 15.24 0.95
N GLN A 186 1.17 15.69 1.31
CA GLN A 186 1.99 15.00 2.30
C GLN A 186 1.66 15.65 3.64
N GLU A 187 1.26 14.86 4.62
CA GLU A 187 1.31 15.36 5.99
C GLU A 187 2.79 15.57 6.32
N SER A 188 3.16 16.81 6.55
CA SER A 188 4.45 17.12 7.16
C SER A 188 4.45 16.51 8.56
N PRO A 189 5.56 15.86 8.96
CA PRO A 189 5.70 15.24 10.27
C PRO A 189 5.59 16.24 11.42
#